data_1eaed38daf92d5781e15a2b272f7652e
#
_entry.id   1eaed38daf92d5781e15a2b272f7652e
#
_cell.length_a   1.000
_cell.length_b   1.000
_cell.length_c   1.000
_cell.angle_alpha   90.00
_cell.angle_beta   90.00
_cell.angle_gamma   90.00
#
_symmetry.space_group_name_H-M   'P 1'
#
loop_
_entity.id
_entity.type
_entity.pdbx_description
1 polymer ?
#
loop_
_entity_poly.entity_id
_entity_poly.type
_entity_poly.pdbx_seq_one_letter_code
_entity_poly.pdbx_strand_id
1 'polypeptide(L)'
;LIVNRTKIKNETNSLYYMLNTGVERVSHKITPNYQFFIPIIQGEWNENSRTGDGTQLQTFNFSESSVKDVENFNVEVLVNGEYWSIKKHIWEMIPEEKACVVRTGFNGGIDVIFGNGGFGAIPEISSRIFISYIKTDGANGNIYRRTRNDWKFLDDVFDGNGDTLDITKVFDIDIYTDINFGADKEDLMFTKNILPIASNNFVLGLPQQYAYEIKKLGVFSHVNAYERSGTIFIMATPNIKLFKSSDSDYFTIDIKAFSLDSYEISKIDKYLKTGGNLQLTKKYRIKSPDLSYYVMNVYVIPYADALDDSVNSQILEVISNYFLDLSRIDRIPKLDIIRNLSTIKDIHSVDVQFVAKKNEDYHKSAMTDAQNKLNKYNSSYQNDISVSTINPDYIPTETKGLDSILGDIVFEPNEIPIIRGGWFDRNGLYYSDDIDGNGLKSVNIIKKGSVDGKNRPI
;
A
#
# COMPACT_ATOMS: atom_id res chain seq x y z
N LEU A 1 -0.68 -34.31 -0.22
CA LEU A 1 0.57 -34.07 0.52
C LEU A 1 1.18 -32.75 0.04
N ILE A 2 1.32 -31.79 0.94
CA ILE A 2 1.94 -30.49 0.69
C ILE A 2 3.28 -30.45 1.42
N VAL A 3 4.34 -30.12 0.73
CA VAL A 3 5.69 -29.99 1.30
C VAL A 3 5.92 -28.54 1.75
N ASN A 4 6.70 -28.34 2.82
CA ASN A 4 7.11 -27.02 3.23
C ASN A 4 7.89 -26.32 2.11
N ARG A 5 7.69 -25.02 1.95
CA ARG A 5 8.30 -24.20 0.88
C ARG A 5 7.83 -24.56 -0.54
N THR A 6 6.68 -25.28 -0.70
CA THR A 6 6.05 -25.46 -2.01
C THR A 6 5.87 -24.10 -2.66
N LYS A 7 6.38 -23.95 -3.89
CA LYS A 7 6.36 -22.70 -4.64
C LYS A 7 5.02 -22.51 -5.31
N ILE A 8 4.48 -21.32 -5.14
CA ILE A 8 3.27 -20.87 -5.81
C ILE A 8 3.53 -19.52 -6.48
N LYS A 9 2.85 -19.25 -7.55
CA LYS A 9 2.90 -17.98 -8.26
C LYS A 9 1.54 -17.31 -8.20
N ASN A 10 1.53 -16.03 -7.89
CA ASN A 10 0.36 -15.20 -8.06
C ASN A 10 0.34 -14.69 -9.50
N GLU A 11 -0.63 -15.10 -10.31
CA GLU A 11 -0.73 -14.71 -11.71
C GLU A 11 -1.13 -13.22 -11.86
N THR A 12 -1.79 -12.65 -10.85
CA THR A 12 -2.26 -11.26 -10.88
C THR A 12 -1.10 -10.26 -10.81
N ASN A 13 -0.12 -10.49 -9.91
CA ASN A 13 1.05 -9.62 -9.76
C ASN A 13 2.35 -10.24 -10.33
N SER A 14 2.27 -11.48 -10.84
CA SER A 14 3.38 -12.24 -11.40
C SER A 14 4.52 -12.55 -10.43
N LEU A 15 4.29 -12.42 -9.10
CA LEU A 15 5.30 -12.68 -8.08
C LEU A 15 5.22 -14.10 -7.52
N TYR A 16 6.35 -14.53 -6.92
CA TYR A 16 6.49 -15.85 -6.33
C TYR A 16 6.27 -15.81 -4.83
N TYR A 17 5.64 -16.88 -4.32
CA TYR A 17 5.36 -17.09 -2.91
C TYR A 17 5.66 -18.53 -2.54
N MET A 18 5.80 -18.79 -1.24
CA MET A 18 6.04 -20.13 -0.71
C MET A 18 5.03 -20.44 0.37
N LEU A 19 4.58 -21.68 0.40
CA LEU A 19 3.77 -22.19 1.50
C LEU A 19 4.68 -22.44 2.72
N ASN A 20 4.31 -21.89 3.87
CA ASN A 20 5.00 -22.14 5.12
C ASN A 20 4.15 -23.08 5.99
N THR A 21 4.38 -24.37 5.87
CA THR A 21 3.62 -25.38 6.63
C THR A 21 4.05 -25.50 8.08
N GLY A 22 5.18 -24.88 8.47
CA GLY A 22 5.77 -24.98 9.80
C GLY A 22 6.37 -26.36 10.11
N VAL A 23 6.07 -27.36 9.30
CA VAL A 23 6.59 -28.74 9.36
C VAL A 23 6.98 -29.18 7.96
N GLU A 24 7.88 -30.15 7.84
CA GLU A 24 8.41 -30.56 6.54
C GLU A 24 7.30 -30.97 5.55
N ARG A 25 6.26 -31.64 6.02
CA ARG A 25 5.15 -32.12 5.22
C ARG A 25 3.82 -32.04 5.97
N VAL A 26 2.78 -31.66 5.25
CA VAL A 26 1.40 -31.65 5.77
C VAL A 26 0.54 -32.54 4.89
N SER A 27 -0.25 -33.40 5.51
CA SER A 27 -1.21 -34.24 4.80
C SER A 27 -2.63 -34.00 5.37
N HIS A 28 -3.58 -33.76 4.48
CA HIS A 28 -4.97 -33.52 4.82
C HIS A 28 -5.87 -34.53 4.09
N LYS A 29 -6.87 -35.03 4.81
CA LYS A 29 -7.95 -35.81 4.21
C LYS A 29 -8.99 -34.83 3.67
N ILE A 30 -9.20 -34.85 2.35
CA ILE A 30 -10.16 -33.98 1.69
C ILE A 30 -11.58 -34.54 1.94
N THR A 31 -12.46 -33.69 2.43
CA THR A 31 -13.91 -33.93 2.54
C THR A 31 -14.66 -32.78 1.88
N PRO A 32 -15.88 -32.96 1.38
CA PRO A 32 -16.67 -31.85 0.85
C PRO A 32 -16.75 -30.70 1.88
N ASN A 33 -16.54 -29.47 1.42
CA ASN A 33 -16.52 -28.24 2.23
C ASN A 33 -15.41 -28.18 3.31
N TYR A 34 -14.31 -28.94 3.14
CA TYR A 34 -13.16 -28.85 4.03
C TYR A 34 -12.37 -27.57 3.76
N GLN A 35 -12.16 -26.78 4.80
CA GLN A 35 -11.30 -25.59 4.76
C GLN A 35 -10.08 -25.83 5.63
N PHE A 36 -8.92 -25.40 5.15
CA PHE A 36 -7.68 -25.36 5.90
C PHE A 36 -6.87 -24.13 5.52
N PHE A 37 -6.06 -23.67 6.45
CA PHE A 37 -5.27 -22.44 6.29
C PHE A 37 -3.80 -22.81 6.31
N ILE A 38 -3.05 -22.32 5.33
CA ILE A 38 -1.60 -22.46 5.28
C ILE A 38 -1.00 -21.05 5.22
N PRO A 39 -0.09 -20.69 6.11
CA PRO A 39 0.68 -19.45 6.00
C PRO A 39 1.48 -19.43 4.69
N ILE A 40 1.56 -18.28 4.06
CA ILE A 40 2.38 -18.05 2.88
C ILE A 40 3.36 -16.90 3.14
N ILE A 41 4.54 -17.03 2.55
CA ILE A 41 5.60 -16.02 2.60
C ILE A 41 5.92 -15.60 1.17
N GLN A 42 6.05 -14.29 0.96
CA GLN A 42 6.48 -13.78 -0.34
C GLN A 42 7.98 -14.00 -0.53
N GLY A 43 8.36 -14.49 -1.70
CA GLY A 43 9.75 -14.64 -2.13
C GLY A 43 10.10 -16.05 -2.58
N GLU A 44 11.39 -16.22 -2.84
CA GLU A 44 11.99 -17.46 -3.30
C GLU A 44 13.12 -17.88 -2.36
N TRP A 45 13.13 -19.14 -1.96
CA TRP A 45 14.21 -19.71 -1.16
C TRP A 45 15.47 -19.89 -2.00
N ASN A 46 16.58 -19.37 -1.51
CA ASN A 46 17.88 -19.46 -2.15
C ASN A 46 18.93 -19.99 -1.19
N GLU A 47 19.87 -20.76 -1.72
CA GLU A 47 20.96 -21.32 -0.94
C GLU A 47 22.31 -20.98 -1.58
N ASN A 48 23.24 -20.53 -0.78
CA ASN A 48 24.61 -20.27 -1.17
C ASN A 48 25.59 -21.03 -0.27
N SER A 49 26.68 -21.53 -0.86
CA SER A 49 27.73 -22.20 -0.12
C SER A 49 28.98 -21.32 -0.01
N ARG A 50 29.67 -21.44 1.11
CA ARG A 50 30.98 -20.83 1.39
C ARG A 50 31.88 -21.85 2.07
N THR A 51 33.15 -21.54 2.12
CA THR A 51 34.17 -22.38 2.81
C THR A 51 34.74 -21.59 3.96
N GLY A 52 34.78 -22.21 5.13
CA GLY A 52 35.40 -21.65 6.33
C GLY A 52 36.91 -21.49 6.16
N ASP A 53 37.46 -20.39 6.63
CA ASP A 53 38.89 -20.10 6.62
C ASP A 53 39.55 -20.20 8.00
N GLY A 54 38.77 -20.46 9.05
CA GLY A 54 39.25 -20.61 10.41
C GLY A 54 39.64 -19.29 11.09
N THR A 55 39.33 -18.14 10.48
CA THR A 55 39.63 -16.85 11.09
C THR A 55 38.57 -16.43 12.09
N GLN A 56 38.97 -15.63 13.08
CA GLN A 56 38.05 -15.04 14.05
C GLN A 56 37.18 -14.01 13.40
N LEU A 57 35.89 -13.94 13.79
CA LEU A 57 34.91 -13.00 13.28
C LEU A 57 34.73 -13.09 11.75
N GLN A 58 34.92 -14.28 11.21
CA GLN A 58 34.72 -14.53 9.79
C GLN A 58 33.33 -14.03 9.36
N THR A 59 33.32 -13.20 8.30
CA THR A 59 32.09 -12.56 7.81
C THR A 59 31.88 -12.88 6.35
N PHE A 60 30.67 -13.34 6.02
CA PHE A 60 30.24 -13.53 4.64
C PHE A 60 29.11 -12.56 4.29
N ASN A 61 29.30 -11.79 3.22
CA ASN A 61 28.27 -10.94 2.66
C ASN A 61 27.53 -11.65 1.53
N PHE A 62 26.20 -11.59 1.56
CA PHE A 62 25.30 -12.08 0.53
C PHE A 62 24.43 -10.93 0.07
N SER A 63 24.80 -10.33 -1.04
CA SER A 63 24.02 -9.29 -1.72
C SER A 63 23.63 -9.78 -3.10
N GLU A 64 22.43 -9.45 -3.52
CA GLU A 64 21.98 -9.69 -4.87
C GLU A 64 22.18 -8.43 -5.71
N SER A 65 22.69 -8.61 -6.92
CA SER A 65 22.82 -7.53 -7.90
C SER A 65 21.53 -7.23 -8.66
N SER A 66 20.48 -7.98 -8.36
CA SER A 66 19.18 -7.88 -9.02
C SER A 66 18.21 -6.94 -8.27
N VAL A 67 17.07 -6.72 -8.87
CA VAL A 67 15.96 -5.91 -8.31
C VAL A 67 15.40 -6.49 -7.00
N LYS A 68 15.68 -7.78 -6.70
CA LYS A 68 15.20 -8.45 -5.49
C LYS A 68 16.14 -8.21 -4.31
N ASP A 69 15.56 -7.93 -3.16
CA ASP A 69 16.28 -7.80 -1.89
C ASP A 69 16.37 -9.15 -1.14
N VAL A 70 17.34 -9.25 -0.25
CA VAL A 70 17.54 -10.40 0.63
C VAL A 70 16.91 -10.11 1.98
N GLU A 71 15.98 -10.97 2.39
CA GLU A 71 15.32 -10.87 3.68
C GLU A 71 16.26 -11.42 4.77
N ASN A 72 16.31 -10.76 5.95
CA ASN A 72 17.26 -11.06 7.02
C ASN A 72 16.64 -11.78 8.23
N PHE A 73 15.35 -12.15 8.19
CA PHE A 73 14.67 -12.82 9.32
C PHE A 73 14.61 -14.33 9.16
N ASN A 74 14.41 -14.83 7.93
CA ASN A 74 14.31 -16.26 7.63
C ASN A 74 15.62 -16.76 7.01
N VAL A 75 16.69 -16.74 7.81
CA VAL A 75 18.01 -17.22 7.39
C VAL A 75 18.32 -18.51 8.12
N GLU A 76 18.88 -19.47 7.42
CA GLU A 76 19.39 -20.73 8.01
C GLU A 76 20.87 -20.86 7.71
N VAL A 77 21.64 -21.25 8.71
CA VAL A 77 23.09 -21.43 8.59
C VAL A 77 23.44 -22.84 9.01
N LEU A 78 24.05 -23.61 8.09
CA LEU A 78 24.57 -24.95 8.37
C LEU A 78 26.09 -24.95 8.18
N VAL A 79 26.81 -25.50 9.15
CA VAL A 79 28.25 -25.70 9.02
C VAL A 79 28.51 -27.21 9.14
N ASN A 80 29.11 -27.80 8.10
CA ASN A 80 29.32 -29.22 7.99
C ASN A 80 28.06 -30.08 8.20
N GLY A 81 26.88 -29.56 7.77
CA GLY A 81 25.58 -30.23 7.90
C GLY A 81 24.90 -30.06 9.26
N GLU A 82 25.46 -29.28 10.17
CA GLU A 82 24.90 -28.98 11.46
C GLU A 82 24.36 -27.57 11.53
N TYR A 83 23.12 -27.38 12.04
CA TYR A 83 22.49 -26.05 12.18
C TYR A 83 23.19 -25.24 13.27
N TRP A 84 23.51 -23.99 12.91
CA TRP A 84 24.04 -23.00 13.84
C TRP A 84 22.93 -22.03 14.24
N SER A 85 22.86 -21.71 15.53
CA SER A 85 21.85 -20.79 16.05
C SER A 85 22.16 -19.36 15.62
N ILE A 86 21.08 -18.59 15.31
CA ILE A 86 21.23 -17.17 14.96
C ILE A 86 20.94 -16.34 16.21
N LYS A 87 21.90 -15.51 16.61
CA LYS A 87 21.78 -14.55 17.71
C LYS A 87 21.62 -13.15 17.18
N LYS A 88 21.00 -12.30 17.97
CA LYS A 88 20.82 -10.89 17.63
C LYS A 88 22.12 -10.11 17.71
N HIS A 89 22.96 -10.42 18.71
CA HIS A 89 24.22 -9.75 18.95
C HIS A 89 25.32 -10.74 19.30
N ILE A 90 26.58 -10.38 18.99
CA ILE A 90 27.73 -11.23 19.19
C ILE A 90 27.98 -11.52 20.68
N TRP A 91 27.68 -10.59 21.57
CA TRP A 91 27.85 -10.76 23.02
C TRP A 91 26.78 -11.64 23.67
N GLU A 92 25.77 -12.10 22.95
CA GLU A 92 24.78 -13.07 23.41
C GLU A 92 25.30 -14.53 23.27
N MET A 93 26.39 -14.72 22.54
CA MET A 93 27.00 -16.03 22.34
C MET A 93 27.90 -16.38 23.53
N ILE A 94 27.77 -17.59 24.00
CA ILE A 94 28.72 -18.16 24.98
C ILE A 94 29.94 -18.75 24.25
N PRO A 95 31.11 -18.93 24.95
CA PRO A 95 32.28 -19.53 24.35
C PRO A 95 31.96 -20.89 23.70
N GLU A 96 32.52 -21.15 22.51
CA GLU A 96 32.35 -22.38 21.71
C GLU A 96 30.90 -22.70 21.30
N GLU A 97 29.94 -21.78 21.48
CA GLU A 97 28.60 -21.99 21.01
C GLU A 97 28.56 -21.96 19.48
N LYS A 98 27.90 -22.94 18.86
CA LYS A 98 27.66 -23.01 17.42
C LYS A 98 26.57 -22.01 17.05
N ALA A 99 26.97 -20.74 16.96
CA ALA A 99 26.08 -19.60 16.67
C ALA A 99 26.74 -18.58 15.76
N CYS A 100 25.91 -17.82 15.10
CA CYS A 100 26.31 -16.69 14.23
C CYS A 100 25.36 -15.50 14.42
N VAL A 101 25.76 -14.34 13.95
CA VAL A 101 24.91 -13.14 13.87
C VAL A 101 24.59 -12.87 12.41
N VAL A 102 23.32 -12.61 12.12
CA VAL A 102 22.84 -12.15 10.81
C VAL A 102 22.37 -10.71 10.94
N ARG A 103 22.84 -9.85 10.08
CA ARG A 103 22.42 -8.43 10.01
C ARG A 103 22.44 -7.91 8.60
N THR A 104 21.83 -6.77 8.38
CA THR A 104 21.87 -6.09 7.08
C THR A 104 23.30 -5.76 6.70
N GLY A 105 23.72 -6.15 5.50
CA GLY A 105 25.05 -5.93 4.98
C GLY A 105 25.29 -4.48 4.55
N PHE A 106 26.54 -4.04 4.59
CA PHE A 106 26.91 -2.68 4.20
C PHE A 106 26.56 -2.35 2.73
N ASN A 107 26.73 -3.33 1.84
CA ASN A 107 26.41 -3.18 0.41
C ASN A 107 24.99 -3.62 0.05
N GLY A 108 24.09 -3.73 1.04
CA GLY A 108 22.80 -4.38 0.90
C GLY A 108 22.91 -5.89 1.16
N GLY A 109 21.77 -6.61 1.10
CA GLY A 109 21.73 -8.02 1.47
C GLY A 109 21.98 -8.28 2.96
N ILE A 110 22.61 -9.40 3.26
CA ILE A 110 22.91 -9.83 4.63
C ILE A 110 24.40 -10.10 4.84
N ASP A 111 24.88 -9.79 6.04
CA ASP A 111 26.17 -10.24 6.57
C ASP A 111 25.94 -11.32 7.61
N VAL A 112 26.60 -12.47 7.43
CA VAL A 112 26.65 -13.55 8.40
C VAL A 112 28.01 -13.52 9.09
N ILE A 113 28.03 -13.28 10.39
CA ILE A 113 29.23 -13.08 11.21
C ILE A 113 29.35 -14.22 12.20
N PHE A 114 30.45 -14.92 12.15
CA PHE A 114 30.77 -16.01 13.08
C PHE A 114 31.51 -15.53 14.33
N GLY A 115 31.71 -16.42 15.30
CA GLY A 115 32.33 -16.13 16.57
C GLY A 115 33.86 -15.92 16.49
N ASN A 116 34.44 -15.65 17.66
CA ASN A 116 35.88 -15.49 17.85
C ASN A 116 36.48 -16.46 18.89
N GLY A 117 35.71 -17.52 19.28
CA GLY A 117 36.07 -18.47 20.32
C GLY A 117 35.65 -18.02 21.72
N GLY A 118 35.82 -16.74 22.06
CA GLY A 118 35.29 -16.17 23.32
C GLY A 118 33.80 -15.85 23.27
N PHE A 119 33.33 -15.46 22.09
CA PHE A 119 31.93 -15.26 21.77
C PHE A 119 31.62 -16.10 20.52
N GLY A 120 30.98 -17.25 20.72
CA GLY A 120 30.66 -18.22 19.70
C GLY A 120 31.86 -18.97 19.11
N ALA A 121 31.59 -20.13 18.52
CA ALA A 121 32.58 -20.96 17.87
C ALA A 121 33.09 -20.31 16.56
N ILE A 122 34.29 -20.72 16.14
CA ILE A 122 34.91 -20.35 14.87
C ILE A 122 34.69 -21.52 13.91
N PRO A 123 34.11 -21.33 12.71
CA PRO A 123 34.06 -22.38 11.70
C PRO A 123 35.49 -22.85 11.34
N GLU A 124 35.71 -24.16 11.35
CA GLU A 124 37.02 -24.74 11.05
C GLU A 124 37.46 -24.44 9.61
N ILE A 125 38.79 -24.51 9.39
CA ILE A 125 39.35 -24.38 8.06
C ILE A 125 38.77 -25.49 7.15
N SER A 126 38.35 -25.10 5.93
CA SER A 126 37.72 -25.97 4.93
C SER A 126 36.35 -26.53 5.34
N SER A 127 35.71 -26.03 6.41
CA SER A 127 34.34 -26.38 6.73
C SER A 127 33.38 -25.90 5.61
N ARG A 128 32.37 -26.69 5.28
CA ARG A 128 31.34 -26.32 4.31
C ARG A 128 30.27 -25.56 5.06
N ILE A 129 30.04 -24.33 4.63
CA ILE A 129 29.04 -23.42 5.20
C ILE A 129 27.96 -23.20 4.16
N PHE A 130 26.74 -23.64 4.45
CA PHE A 130 25.55 -23.37 3.64
C PHE A 130 24.72 -22.29 4.33
N ILE A 131 24.34 -21.28 3.57
CA ILE A 131 23.51 -20.18 4.05
C ILE A 131 22.32 -20.07 3.12
N SER A 132 21.15 -20.28 3.70
CA SER A 132 19.87 -20.23 3.00
C SER A 132 19.08 -19.02 3.46
N TYR A 133 18.46 -18.32 2.53
CA TYR A 133 17.73 -17.08 2.75
C TYR A 133 16.63 -16.90 1.72
N ILE A 134 15.73 -15.95 1.96
CA ILE A 134 14.64 -15.61 1.06
C ILE A 134 15.03 -14.39 0.22
N LYS A 135 14.83 -14.47 -1.10
CA LYS A 135 14.82 -13.33 -2.01
C LYS A 135 13.40 -12.80 -2.10
N THR A 136 13.20 -11.53 -1.80
CA THR A 136 11.90 -10.88 -1.69
C THR A 136 11.76 -9.74 -2.69
N ASP A 137 10.54 -9.41 -3.04
CA ASP A 137 10.19 -8.25 -3.87
C ASP A 137 9.73 -7.05 -3.01
N GLY A 138 10.04 -7.06 -1.70
CA GLY A 138 9.79 -5.96 -0.78
C GLY A 138 8.31 -5.57 -0.68
N ALA A 139 8.03 -4.28 -0.78
CA ALA A 139 6.67 -3.76 -0.70
C ALA A 139 5.74 -4.27 -1.81
N ASN A 140 6.28 -4.62 -3.00
CA ASN A 140 5.49 -5.17 -4.10
C ASN A 140 4.93 -6.56 -3.79
N GLY A 141 5.52 -7.27 -2.84
CA GLY A 141 5.05 -8.57 -2.37
C GLY A 141 3.82 -8.53 -1.47
N ASN A 142 3.40 -7.37 -1.00
CA ASN A 142 2.21 -7.22 -0.18
C ASN A 142 0.95 -7.48 -1.01
N ILE A 143 0.00 -8.22 -0.44
CA ILE A 143 -1.29 -8.48 -1.06
C ILE A 143 -2.39 -8.10 -0.08
N TYR A 144 -3.36 -7.41 -0.61
CA TYR A 144 -4.54 -7.02 0.13
C TYR A 144 -5.66 -8.05 -0.04
N ARG A 145 -6.25 -8.55 1.06
CA ARG A 145 -7.24 -9.64 1.02
C ARG A 145 -8.48 -9.33 0.16
N ARG A 146 -8.81 -8.03 -0.02
CA ARG A 146 -9.96 -7.60 -0.84
C ARG A 146 -9.66 -7.58 -2.35
N THR A 147 -8.44 -7.89 -2.75
CA THR A 147 -8.06 -7.99 -4.16
C THR A 147 -8.27 -9.40 -4.66
N ARG A 148 -8.72 -9.52 -5.90
CA ARG A 148 -8.77 -10.81 -6.57
C ARG A 148 -7.35 -11.29 -6.88
N ASN A 149 -7.07 -12.54 -6.55
CA ASN A 149 -5.77 -13.15 -6.79
C ASN A 149 -5.96 -14.54 -7.39
N ASP A 150 -5.30 -14.77 -8.51
CA ASP A 150 -5.29 -16.07 -9.17
C ASP A 150 -3.95 -16.75 -8.89
N TRP A 151 -4.01 -17.99 -8.39
CA TRP A 151 -2.83 -18.72 -7.91
C TRP A 151 -2.52 -19.93 -8.77
N LYS A 152 -1.22 -20.15 -9.01
CA LYS A 152 -0.70 -21.32 -9.69
C LYS A 152 0.35 -22.03 -8.85
N PHE A 153 0.20 -23.32 -8.63
CA PHE A 153 1.24 -24.14 -8.02
C PHE A 153 2.32 -24.42 -9.06
N LEU A 154 3.57 -24.27 -8.66
CA LEU A 154 4.73 -24.56 -9.52
C LEU A 154 5.34 -25.90 -9.18
N ASP A 155 5.29 -26.31 -7.94
CA ASP A 155 5.75 -27.61 -7.49
C ASP A 155 4.60 -28.62 -7.48
N ASP A 156 4.94 -29.88 -7.74
CA ASP A 156 3.97 -30.98 -7.71
C ASP A 156 3.43 -31.22 -6.31
N VAL A 157 2.14 -31.39 -6.22
CA VAL A 157 1.45 -31.84 -5.01
C VAL A 157 0.90 -33.24 -5.26
N PHE A 158 1.00 -34.12 -4.28
CA PHE A 158 0.65 -35.52 -4.44
C PHE A 158 -0.60 -35.88 -3.63
N ASP A 159 -1.41 -36.76 -4.19
CA ASP A 159 -2.53 -37.37 -3.49
C ASP A 159 -2.06 -38.48 -2.51
N GLY A 160 -3.01 -39.17 -1.86
CA GLY A 160 -2.72 -40.25 -0.93
C GLY A 160 -2.12 -41.51 -1.58
N ASN A 161 -2.21 -41.64 -2.89
CA ASN A 161 -1.68 -42.76 -3.69
C ASN A 161 -0.29 -42.46 -4.28
N GLY A 162 0.14 -41.19 -4.20
CA GLY A 162 1.37 -40.72 -4.78
C GLY A 162 1.24 -40.17 -6.20
N ASP A 163 0.00 -40.02 -6.70
CA ASP A 163 -0.25 -39.41 -8.00
C ASP A 163 -0.25 -37.89 -7.91
N THR A 164 0.22 -37.24 -8.96
CA THR A 164 0.25 -35.76 -9.02
C THR A 164 -1.15 -35.19 -9.04
N LEU A 165 -1.43 -34.28 -8.14
CA LEU A 165 -2.72 -33.61 -7.97
C LEU A 165 -2.64 -32.15 -8.41
N ASP A 166 -3.49 -31.75 -9.35
CA ASP A 166 -3.71 -30.34 -9.66
C ASP A 166 -4.64 -29.71 -8.62
N ILE A 167 -4.03 -29.01 -7.65
CA ILE A 167 -4.73 -28.41 -6.52
C ILE A 167 -5.78 -27.40 -6.99
N THR A 168 -5.50 -26.64 -8.04
CA THR A 168 -6.39 -25.58 -8.52
C THR A 168 -7.72 -26.10 -9.07
N LYS A 169 -7.75 -27.39 -9.46
CA LYS A 169 -8.99 -28.05 -9.89
C LYS A 169 -9.82 -28.62 -8.74
N VAL A 170 -9.21 -28.75 -7.57
CA VAL A 170 -9.84 -29.42 -6.41
C VAL A 170 -10.24 -28.42 -5.34
N PHE A 171 -9.52 -27.32 -5.21
CA PHE A 171 -9.74 -26.30 -4.21
C PHE A 171 -9.90 -24.91 -4.82
N ASP A 172 -10.83 -24.14 -4.28
CA ASP A 172 -10.80 -22.68 -4.39
C ASP A 172 -9.75 -22.15 -3.42
N ILE A 173 -8.83 -21.34 -3.96
CA ILE A 173 -7.74 -20.75 -3.19
C ILE A 173 -8.02 -19.27 -3.03
N ASP A 174 -8.18 -18.85 -1.78
CA ASP A 174 -8.45 -17.46 -1.45
C ASP A 174 -7.52 -16.98 -0.32
N ILE A 175 -7.30 -15.69 -0.25
CA ILE A 175 -6.51 -15.07 0.82
C ILE A 175 -7.41 -14.72 1.99
N TYR A 176 -7.19 -15.39 3.12
CA TYR A 176 -7.94 -15.13 4.34
C TYR A 176 -7.49 -13.86 5.06
N THR A 177 -6.19 -13.57 5.05
CA THR A 177 -5.59 -12.37 5.67
C THR A 177 -4.68 -11.68 4.68
N ASP A 178 -4.43 -10.37 4.88
CA ASP A 178 -3.46 -9.66 4.06
C ASP A 178 -2.07 -10.27 4.19
N ILE A 179 -1.32 -10.30 3.09
CA ILE A 179 0.13 -10.49 3.09
C ILE A 179 0.74 -9.10 3.27
N ASN A 180 1.41 -8.87 4.37
CA ASN A 180 1.87 -7.56 4.81
C ASN A 180 3.29 -7.60 5.38
N PHE A 181 3.77 -6.44 5.85
CA PHE A 181 5.13 -6.20 6.35
C PHE A 181 6.24 -6.23 5.28
N GLY A 182 5.91 -6.46 4.00
CA GLY A 182 6.87 -6.22 2.93
C GLY A 182 7.20 -4.73 2.85
N ALA A 183 8.48 -4.39 2.87
CA ALA A 183 8.97 -3.03 2.76
C ALA A 183 10.20 -3.01 1.88
N ASP A 184 10.36 -1.93 1.11
CA ASP A 184 11.57 -1.70 0.34
C ASP A 184 12.67 -1.16 1.25
N LYS A 185 13.90 -1.21 0.77
CA LYS A 185 15.05 -0.64 1.48
C LYS A 185 14.81 0.84 1.74
N GLU A 186 14.94 1.25 3.00
CA GLU A 186 14.78 2.65 3.38
C GLU A 186 15.88 3.53 2.75
N ASP A 187 15.46 4.69 2.22
CA ASP A 187 16.39 5.74 1.82
C ASP A 187 17.05 6.37 3.05
N LEU A 188 18.36 6.70 2.94
CA LEU A 188 19.13 7.29 4.02
C LEU A 188 18.52 8.61 4.54
N MET A 189 17.98 9.44 3.64
CA MET A 189 17.34 10.70 4.02
C MET A 189 16.02 10.45 4.76
N PHE A 190 15.25 9.44 4.34
CA PHE A 190 14.06 9.02 5.06
C PHE A 190 14.41 8.51 6.46
N THR A 191 15.39 7.61 6.57
CA THR A 191 15.87 7.09 7.87
C THR A 191 16.32 8.22 8.80
N LYS A 192 17.09 9.19 8.29
CA LYS A 192 17.53 10.35 9.07
C LYS A 192 16.36 11.17 9.62
N ASN A 193 15.31 11.37 8.83
CA ASN A 193 14.16 12.15 9.24
C ASN A 193 13.24 11.39 10.22
N ILE A 194 13.15 10.07 10.06
CA ILE A 194 12.26 9.24 10.88
C ILE A 194 12.93 8.78 12.20
N LEU A 195 14.26 8.73 12.25
CA LEU A 195 15.00 8.22 13.41
C LEU A 195 14.61 8.90 14.74
N PRO A 196 14.41 10.23 14.82
CA PRO A 196 13.98 10.87 16.05
C PRO A 196 12.60 10.43 16.51
N ILE A 197 11.71 10.08 15.56
CA ILE A 197 10.36 9.58 15.86
C ILE A 197 10.44 8.11 16.26
N ALA A 198 11.16 7.30 15.51
CA ALA A 198 11.30 5.86 15.73
C ALA A 198 12.04 5.53 17.02
N SER A 199 13.05 6.31 17.41
CA SER A 199 13.82 6.10 18.64
C SER A 199 13.01 6.35 19.91
N ASN A 200 11.93 7.12 19.83
CA ASN A 200 11.06 7.44 20.96
C ASN A 200 9.80 6.57 21.05
N ASN A 201 9.68 5.53 20.23
CA ASN A 201 8.46 4.70 20.14
C ASN A 201 8.27 3.70 21.28
N PHE A 202 8.96 3.84 22.39
CA PHE A 202 8.69 3.01 23.60
C PHE A 202 7.27 3.23 24.14
N VAL A 203 6.74 4.44 23.96
CA VAL A 203 5.36 4.78 24.31
C VAL A 203 4.78 5.70 23.23
N LEU A 204 3.67 5.31 22.65
CA LEU A 204 2.98 6.09 21.62
C LEU A 204 2.23 7.26 22.27
N GLY A 205 2.83 8.44 22.25
CA GLY A 205 2.25 9.67 22.83
C GLY A 205 1.85 10.71 21.78
N LEU A 206 2.55 10.74 20.64
CA LEU A 206 2.35 11.71 19.57
C LEU A 206 1.59 11.09 18.38
N PRO A 207 0.72 11.86 17.70
CA PRO A 207 -0.02 11.37 16.55
C PRO A 207 0.87 10.74 15.47
N GLN A 208 2.01 11.36 15.17
CA GLN A 208 2.95 10.89 14.15
C GLN A 208 3.51 9.50 14.44
N GLN A 209 3.66 9.15 15.72
CA GLN A 209 4.13 7.81 16.13
C GLN A 209 3.08 6.74 15.80
N TYR A 210 1.78 7.03 16.01
CA TYR A 210 0.70 6.12 15.61
C TYR A 210 0.66 5.93 14.11
N ALA A 211 0.75 7.02 13.34
CA ALA A 211 0.77 6.94 11.89
C ALA A 211 1.96 6.12 11.38
N TYR A 212 3.15 6.32 11.95
CA TYR A 212 4.35 5.58 11.61
C TYR A 212 4.22 4.08 11.89
N GLU A 213 3.73 3.71 13.09
CA GLU A 213 3.54 2.30 13.44
C GLU A 213 2.56 1.59 12.50
N ILE A 214 1.45 2.25 12.15
CA ILE A 214 0.47 1.64 11.24
C ILE A 214 1.02 1.53 9.82
N LYS A 215 1.83 2.49 9.37
CA LYS A 215 2.45 2.44 8.05
C LYS A 215 3.38 1.23 7.88
N LYS A 216 3.99 0.72 8.96
CA LYS A 216 4.80 -0.52 8.95
C LYS A 216 4.02 -1.76 8.52
N LEU A 217 2.69 -1.76 8.62
CA LEU A 217 1.86 -2.86 8.12
C LEU A 217 1.97 -3.04 6.59
N GLY A 218 2.42 -2.02 5.83
CA GLY A 218 2.70 -2.10 4.40
C GLY A 218 1.48 -2.20 3.49
N VAL A 219 0.26 -2.29 4.05
CA VAL A 219 -0.99 -2.42 3.29
C VAL A 219 -1.77 -1.11 3.15
N PHE A 220 -1.28 -0.03 3.76
CA PHE A 220 -1.89 1.29 3.70
C PHE A 220 -0.97 2.26 2.93
N SER A 221 -1.52 2.94 1.92
CA SER A 221 -0.78 3.94 1.14
C SER A 221 -0.69 5.27 1.87
N HIS A 222 -1.76 5.67 2.52
CA HIS A 222 -1.85 6.92 3.24
C HIS A 222 -2.26 6.67 4.68
N VAL A 223 -1.42 7.08 5.62
CA VAL A 223 -1.71 7.03 7.04
C VAL A 223 -1.39 8.38 7.64
N ASN A 224 -2.38 8.98 8.26
CA ASN A 224 -2.22 10.24 8.96
C ASN A 224 -2.86 10.16 10.35
N ALA A 225 -2.34 10.92 11.29
CA ALA A 225 -2.92 11.01 12.61
C ALA A 225 -2.82 12.45 13.14
N TYR A 226 -3.86 12.88 13.82
CA TYR A 226 -3.92 14.19 14.47
C TYR A 226 -4.61 14.10 15.82
N GLU A 227 -4.31 15.04 16.70
CA GLU A 227 -4.94 15.10 18.02
C GLU A 227 -6.01 16.19 18.03
N ARG A 228 -7.19 15.85 18.55
CA ARG A 228 -8.27 16.80 18.81
C ARG A 228 -8.94 16.48 20.14
N SER A 229 -9.01 17.47 21.03
CA SER A 229 -9.66 17.32 22.34
C SER A 229 -9.15 16.11 23.13
N GLY A 230 -7.83 15.87 23.16
CA GLY A 230 -7.20 14.78 23.91
C GLY A 230 -7.42 13.39 23.32
N THR A 231 -8.01 13.29 22.12
CA THR A 231 -8.19 12.03 21.38
C THR A 231 -7.35 12.05 20.11
N ILE A 232 -6.61 11.01 19.87
CA ILE A 232 -5.84 10.82 18.63
C ILE A 232 -6.75 10.17 17.59
N PHE A 233 -6.95 10.86 16.47
CA PHE A 233 -7.67 10.35 15.32
C PHE A 233 -6.66 9.80 14.33
N ILE A 234 -6.82 8.53 13.97
CA ILE A 234 -5.96 7.82 13.04
C ILE A 234 -6.77 7.59 11.78
N MET A 235 -6.26 8.12 10.68
CA MET A 235 -6.84 7.98 9.35
C MET A 235 -5.93 7.09 8.52
N ALA A 236 -6.45 6.03 7.97
CA ALA A 236 -5.70 5.16 7.08
C ALA A 236 -6.50 4.86 5.81
N THR A 237 -5.80 4.79 4.70
CA THR A 237 -6.36 4.39 3.41
C THR A 237 -5.65 3.14 2.94
N PRO A 238 -6.38 2.12 2.50
CA PRO A 238 -5.78 0.96 1.87
C PRO A 238 -4.85 1.35 0.72
N ASN A 239 -3.83 0.55 0.47
CA ASN A 239 -2.96 0.78 -0.67
C ASN A 239 -3.71 0.45 -1.97
N ILE A 240 -4.23 1.50 -2.62
CA ILE A 240 -5.06 1.39 -3.82
C ILE A 240 -4.32 0.72 -4.97
N LYS A 241 -3.00 0.85 -5.03
CA LYS A 241 -2.17 0.19 -6.03
C LYS A 241 -2.33 -1.34 -6.00
N LEU A 242 -2.58 -1.91 -4.82
CA LEU A 242 -2.81 -3.34 -4.66
C LEU A 242 -4.14 -3.82 -5.26
N PHE A 243 -5.07 -2.91 -5.57
CA PHE A 243 -6.32 -3.23 -6.25
C PHE A 243 -6.22 -3.18 -7.78
N LYS A 244 -5.08 -2.74 -8.32
CA LYS A 244 -4.84 -2.74 -9.77
C LYS A 244 -4.76 -4.19 -10.26
N SER A 245 -5.50 -4.49 -11.31
CA SER A 245 -5.44 -5.75 -12.06
C SER A 245 -5.21 -5.46 -13.55
N SER A 246 -5.07 -6.49 -14.39
CA SER A 246 -5.00 -6.33 -15.83
C SER A 246 -6.18 -5.58 -16.43
N ASP A 247 -7.35 -5.69 -15.77
CA ASP A 247 -8.62 -5.17 -16.28
C ASP A 247 -9.13 -3.96 -15.47
N SER A 248 -8.37 -3.50 -14.48
CA SER A 248 -8.74 -2.36 -13.63
C SER A 248 -7.62 -1.35 -13.49
N ASP A 249 -7.96 -0.09 -13.71
CA ASP A 249 -7.11 1.07 -13.47
C ASP A 249 -7.66 1.92 -12.30
N TYR A 250 -7.03 3.04 -12.00
CA TYR A 250 -7.48 3.96 -10.96
C TYR A 250 -8.95 4.36 -11.10
N PHE A 251 -9.45 4.55 -12.33
CA PHE A 251 -10.82 5.04 -12.57
C PHE A 251 -11.88 3.95 -12.44
N THR A 252 -11.51 2.69 -12.55
CA THR A 252 -12.41 1.52 -12.47
C THR A 252 -12.40 0.83 -11.11
N ILE A 253 -11.42 1.12 -10.24
CA ILE A 253 -11.38 0.58 -8.87
C ILE A 253 -12.65 1.00 -8.10
N ASP A 254 -13.28 0.05 -7.39
CA ASP A 254 -14.46 0.35 -6.56
C ASP A 254 -14.11 1.43 -5.53
N ILE A 255 -14.97 2.46 -5.44
CA ILE A 255 -14.79 3.58 -4.51
C ILE A 255 -14.72 3.12 -3.05
N LYS A 256 -15.31 1.97 -2.70
CA LYS A 256 -15.20 1.36 -1.36
C LYS A 256 -13.78 0.94 -1.02
N ALA A 257 -12.91 0.77 -2.02
CA ALA A 257 -11.49 0.47 -1.80
C ALA A 257 -10.73 1.61 -1.11
N PHE A 258 -11.23 2.84 -1.19
CA PHE A 258 -10.64 4.00 -0.53
C PHE A 258 -11.01 4.12 0.95
N SER A 259 -11.90 3.27 1.44
CA SER A 259 -12.38 3.29 2.83
C SER A 259 -11.99 2.01 3.57
N LEU A 260 -11.75 2.13 4.88
CA LEU A 260 -11.48 0.99 5.75
C LEU A 260 -12.77 0.18 5.98
N ASP A 261 -12.65 -1.13 5.97
CA ASP A 261 -13.69 -2.03 6.45
C ASP A 261 -13.54 -2.35 7.96
N SER A 262 -14.50 -3.06 8.53
CA SER A 262 -14.49 -3.42 9.95
C SER A 262 -13.32 -4.36 10.33
N TYR A 263 -12.88 -5.20 9.41
CA TYR A 263 -11.73 -6.08 9.62
C TYR A 263 -10.43 -5.27 9.72
N GLU A 264 -10.22 -4.30 8.83
CA GLU A 264 -9.03 -3.46 8.82
C GLU A 264 -8.94 -2.59 10.07
N ILE A 265 -10.07 -2.01 10.48
CA ILE A 265 -10.16 -1.27 11.74
C ILE A 265 -9.78 -2.17 12.92
N SER A 266 -10.33 -3.39 12.97
CA SER A 266 -10.01 -4.37 14.01
C SER A 266 -8.56 -4.82 13.97
N LYS A 267 -7.97 -4.99 12.77
CA LYS A 267 -6.57 -5.34 12.57
C LYS A 267 -5.63 -4.25 13.11
N ILE A 268 -5.89 -2.99 12.76
CA ILE A 268 -5.11 -1.84 13.27
C ILE A 268 -5.23 -1.77 14.79
N ASP A 269 -6.43 -1.88 15.33
CA ASP A 269 -6.69 -1.85 16.77
C ASP A 269 -5.94 -2.97 17.51
N LYS A 270 -6.02 -4.20 17.00
CA LYS A 270 -5.29 -5.35 17.54
C LYS A 270 -3.77 -5.14 17.48
N TYR A 271 -3.25 -4.65 16.34
CA TYR A 271 -1.83 -4.40 16.17
C TYR A 271 -1.30 -3.38 17.20
N LEU A 272 -2.00 -2.26 17.37
CA LEU A 272 -1.62 -1.24 18.35
C LEU A 272 -1.66 -1.77 19.78
N LYS A 273 -2.66 -2.58 20.13
CA LYS A 273 -2.79 -3.17 21.47
C LYS A 273 -1.74 -4.24 21.76
N THR A 274 -1.39 -5.05 20.75
CA THR A 274 -0.41 -6.13 20.92
C THR A 274 1.02 -5.61 21.07
N GLY A 275 1.34 -4.46 20.47
CA GLY A 275 2.66 -3.84 20.56
C GLY A 275 3.07 -3.37 21.96
N GLY A 276 2.13 -3.29 22.91
CA GLY A 276 2.40 -2.89 24.30
C GLY A 276 2.85 -1.45 24.50
N ASN A 277 2.89 -0.64 23.43
CA ASN A 277 3.45 0.71 23.43
C ASN A 277 2.39 1.81 23.64
N LEU A 278 1.14 1.43 23.84
CA LEU A 278 0.04 2.38 24.02
C LEU A 278 0.14 3.11 25.36
N GLN A 279 0.02 4.44 25.34
CA GLN A 279 -0.11 5.23 26.54
C GLN A 279 -1.52 5.06 27.13
N LEU A 280 -1.62 4.61 28.38
CA LEU A 280 -2.90 4.36 29.07
C LEU A 280 -3.84 5.59 29.16
N THR A 281 -3.28 6.79 29.15
CA THR A 281 -4.02 8.05 29.29
C THR A 281 -4.52 8.60 27.95
N LYS A 282 -4.00 8.13 26.81
CA LYS A 282 -4.38 8.62 25.49
C LYS A 282 -5.47 7.74 24.88
N LYS A 283 -6.54 8.38 24.43
CA LYS A 283 -7.61 7.74 23.66
C LYS A 283 -7.29 7.88 22.18
N TYR A 284 -7.59 6.85 21.39
CA TYR A 284 -7.49 6.92 19.92
C TYR A 284 -8.76 6.43 19.26
N ARG A 285 -8.98 6.88 18.03
CA ARG A 285 -10.07 6.44 17.16
C ARG A 285 -9.53 6.22 15.75
N ILE A 286 -9.84 5.09 15.17
CA ILE A 286 -9.50 4.73 13.80
C ILE A 286 -10.69 5.09 12.93
N LYS A 287 -10.45 5.80 11.83
CA LYS A 287 -11.47 6.22 10.87
C LYS A 287 -10.97 6.08 9.44
N SER A 288 -11.90 5.88 8.51
CA SER A 288 -11.65 6.14 7.10
C SER A 288 -11.52 7.65 6.89
N PRO A 289 -10.67 8.10 5.96
CA PRO A 289 -10.64 9.51 5.57
C PRO A 289 -11.92 9.91 4.84
N ASP A 290 -12.22 11.19 4.90
CA ASP A 290 -13.30 11.78 4.11
C ASP A 290 -12.84 11.93 2.65
N LEU A 291 -13.66 11.50 1.69
CA LEU A 291 -13.33 11.55 0.27
C LEU A 291 -13.76 12.90 -0.32
N SER A 292 -12.80 13.64 -0.86
CA SER A 292 -13.04 14.91 -1.56
C SER A 292 -12.97 14.70 -3.07
N TYR A 293 -14.06 14.98 -3.77
CA TYR A 293 -14.21 14.68 -5.19
C TYR A 293 -13.76 15.86 -6.07
N TYR A 294 -12.89 15.55 -7.03
CA TYR A 294 -12.41 16.50 -8.03
C TYR A 294 -12.58 15.94 -9.43
N VAL A 295 -12.77 16.83 -10.39
CA VAL A 295 -12.72 16.56 -11.82
C VAL A 295 -11.50 17.27 -12.38
N MET A 296 -10.86 16.66 -13.37
CA MET A 296 -9.68 17.19 -14.02
C MET A 296 -10.00 17.55 -15.47
N ASN A 297 -9.76 18.79 -15.86
CA ASN A 297 -9.75 19.20 -17.25
C ASN A 297 -8.30 19.22 -17.75
N VAL A 298 -8.00 18.46 -18.78
CA VAL A 298 -6.70 18.38 -19.43
C VAL A 298 -6.78 19.07 -20.78
N TYR A 299 -6.13 20.21 -20.91
CA TYR A 299 -6.03 20.95 -22.16
C TYR A 299 -4.78 20.49 -22.91
N VAL A 300 -4.94 19.95 -24.09
CA VAL A 300 -3.85 19.36 -24.86
C VAL A 300 -3.75 19.92 -26.26
N ILE A 301 -2.54 20.15 -26.72
CA ILE A 301 -2.19 20.45 -28.10
C ILE A 301 -1.34 19.27 -28.61
N PRO A 302 -1.92 18.30 -29.33
CA PRO A 302 -1.17 17.18 -29.88
C PRO A 302 -0.40 17.59 -31.14
N TYR A 303 0.55 16.76 -31.56
CA TYR A 303 1.11 16.84 -32.90
C TYR A 303 0.07 16.36 -33.94
N ALA A 304 0.17 16.86 -35.16
CA ALA A 304 -0.84 16.64 -36.21
C ALA A 304 -0.94 15.18 -36.70
N ASP A 305 0.13 14.43 -36.54
CA ASP A 305 0.25 13.02 -36.90
C ASP A 305 -0.15 12.07 -35.75
N ALA A 306 -0.44 12.60 -34.58
CA ALA A 306 -0.86 11.82 -33.44
C ALA A 306 -2.31 11.32 -33.57
N LEU A 307 -2.53 10.05 -33.28
CA LEU A 307 -3.87 9.47 -33.23
C LEU A 307 -4.57 9.86 -31.93
N ASP A 308 -5.77 10.40 -32.04
CA ASP A 308 -6.57 10.91 -30.93
C ASP A 308 -6.80 9.89 -29.82
N ASP A 309 -7.18 8.67 -30.17
CA ASP A 309 -7.48 7.62 -29.22
C ASP A 309 -6.20 7.14 -28.48
N SER A 310 -5.07 7.15 -29.16
CA SER A 310 -3.78 6.84 -28.58
C SER A 310 -3.38 7.89 -27.56
N VAL A 311 -3.49 9.19 -27.89
CA VAL A 311 -3.18 10.30 -27.00
C VAL A 311 -4.08 10.27 -25.75
N ASN A 312 -5.38 10.05 -25.93
CA ASN A 312 -6.32 9.97 -24.83
C ASN A 312 -6.00 8.80 -23.89
N SER A 313 -5.70 7.63 -24.44
CA SER A 313 -5.35 6.45 -23.65
C SER A 313 -4.06 6.65 -22.84
N GLN A 314 -3.03 7.24 -23.46
CA GLN A 314 -1.76 7.55 -22.77
C GLN A 314 -1.95 8.58 -21.66
N ILE A 315 -2.77 9.62 -21.86
CA ILE A 315 -3.11 10.62 -20.85
C ILE A 315 -3.78 9.95 -19.65
N LEU A 316 -4.81 9.12 -19.90
CA LEU A 316 -5.52 8.42 -18.83
C LEU A 316 -4.61 7.45 -18.06
N GLU A 317 -3.72 6.75 -18.76
CA GLU A 317 -2.74 5.86 -18.13
C GLU A 317 -1.77 6.61 -17.22
N VAL A 318 -1.20 7.73 -17.67
CA VAL A 318 -0.28 8.55 -16.87
C VAL A 318 -0.98 9.10 -15.63
N ILE A 319 -2.20 9.60 -15.76
CA ILE A 319 -2.98 10.11 -14.63
C ILE A 319 -3.34 8.98 -13.68
N SER A 320 -3.79 7.84 -14.18
CA SER A 320 -4.11 6.65 -13.39
C SER A 320 -2.91 6.21 -12.55
N ASN A 321 -1.74 6.07 -13.17
CA ASN A 321 -0.52 5.67 -12.47
C ASN A 321 -0.10 6.70 -11.41
N TYR A 322 -0.23 8.01 -11.69
CA TYR A 322 0.06 9.06 -10.72
C TYR A 322 -0.80 8.95 -9.47
N PHE A 323 -2.12 8.76 -9.61
CA PHE A 323 -3.03 8.67 -8.47
C PHE A 323 -2.98 7.32 -7.75
N LEU A 324 -2.57 6.25 -8.41
CA LEU A 324 -2.30 4.96 -7.76
C LEU A 324 -1.09 5.03 -6.83
N ASP A 325 -0.06 5.80 -7.19
CA ASP A 325 1.17 5.96 -6.42
C ASP A 325 1.14 7.18 -5.47
N LEU A 326 0.00 7.85 -5.35
CA LEU A 326 -0.14 9.07 -4.55
C LEU A 326 0.12 8.81 -3.06
N SER A 327 1.17 9.41 -2.52
CA SER A 327 1.57 9.33 -1.10
C SER A 327 1.61 10.68 -0.39
N ARG A 328 1.10 11.75 -1.02
CA ARG A 328 1.14 13.11 -0.46
C ARG A 328 0.10 13.30 0.64
N ILE A 329 0.41 14.18 1.59
CA ILE A 329 -0.34 14.30 2.85
C ILE A 329 -1.24 15.55 2.87
N ASP A 330 -0.87 16.60 2.13
CA ASP A 330 -1.50 17.93 2.26
C ASP A 330 -1.81 18.61 0.93
N ARG A 331 -1.11 18.25 -0.15
CA ARG A 331 -1.20 18.96 -1.44
C ARG A 331 -0.92 18.03 -2.62
N ILE A 332 -1.68 18.19 -3.71
CA ILE A 332 -1.38 17.64 -5.03
C ILE A 332 -1.02 18.80 -5.96
N PRO A 333 0.26 18.96 -6.30
CA PRO A 333 0.69 20.01 -7.21
C PRO A 333 0.21 19.73 -8.64
N LYS A 334 -0.44 20.72 -9.24
CA LYS A 334 -0.81 20.71 -10.65
C LYS A 334 0.41 20.47 -11.56
N LEU A 335 1.54 21.06 -11.21
CA LEU A 335 2.77 21.00 -11.98
C LEU A 335 3.35 19.58 -12.07
N ASP A 336 3.17 18.75 -11.06
CA ASP A 336 3.64 17.36 -11.09
C ASP A 336 2.93 16.56 -12.18
N ILE A 337 1.62 16.77 -12.31
CA ILE A 337 0.81 16.10 -13.35
C ILE A 337 1.18 16.63 -14.73
N ILE A 338 1.32 17.95 -14.89
CA ILE A 338 1.75 18.57 -16.16
C ILE A 338 3.10 18.00 -16.58
N ARG A 339 4.05 17.88 -15.65
CA ARG A 339 5.37 17.29 -15.94
C ARG A 339 5.26 15.86 -16.44
N ASN A 340 4.46 15.03 -15.78
CA ASN A 340 4.27 13.64 -16.17
C ASN A 340 3.60 13.54 -17.55
N LEU A 341 2.57 14.33 -17.80
CA LEU A 341 1.90 14.38 -19.10
C LEU A 341 2.80 14.90 -20.23
N SER A 342 3.71 15.82 -19.92
CA SER A 342 4.67 16.35 -20.91
C SER A 342 5.71 15.32 -21.38
N THR A 343 5.79 14.14 -20.73
CA THR A 343 6.65 13.05 -21.21
C THR A 343 6.06 12.26 -22.37
N ILE A 344 4.78 12.44 -22.66
CA ILE A 344 4.09 11.80 -23.77
C ILE A 344 4.57 12.41 -25.09
N LYS A 345 5.15 11.60 -25.97
CA LYS A 345 5.79 12.05 -27.22
C LYS A 345 4.84 12.71 -28.21
N ASP A 346 3.58 12.29 -28.19
CA ASP A 346 2.54 12.75 -29.13
C ASP A 346 1.90 14.09 -28.71
N ILE A 347 2.33 14.67 -27.59
CA ILE A 347 1.82 15.91 -27.04
C ILE A 347 2.87 17.02 -27.18
N HIS A 348 2.49 18.12 -27.83
CA HIS A 348 3.31 19.32 -27.92
C HIS A 348 3.23 20.17 -26.65
N SER A 349 2.02 20.38 -26.14
CA SER A 349 1.76 21.19 -24.95
C SER A 349 0.56 20.68 -24.17
N VAL A 350 0.65 20.77 -22.85
CA VAL A 350 -0.43 20.33 -21.95
C VAL A 350 -0.58 21.32 -20.80
N ASP A 351 -1.82 21.57 -20.40
CA ASP A 351 -2.18 22.25 -19.15
C ASP A 351 -3.28 21.47 -18.43
N VAL A 352 -3.36 21.61 -17.13
CA VAL A 352 -4.30 20.88 -16.28
C VAL A 352 -5.05 21.87 -15.39
N GLN A 353 -6.34 21.67 -15.25
CA GLN A 353 -7.17 22.43 -14.33
C GLN A 353 -7.98 21.47 -13.47
N PHE A 354 -7.87 21.59 -12.17
CA PHE A 354 -8.74 20.89 -11.23
C PHE A 354 -10.04 21.67 -11.03
N VAL A 355 -11.14 20.95 -10.93
CA VAL A 355 -12.45 21.49 -10.59
C VAL A 355 -12.95 20.72 -9.37
N ALA A 356 -13.13 21.43 -8.26
CA ALA A 356 -13.76 20.86 -7.07
C ALA A 356 -15.24 20.61 -7.38
N LYS A 357 -15.71 19.38 -7.13
CA LYS A 357 -17.13 19.05 -7.31
C LYS A 357 -17.91 19.73 -6.19
N LYS A 358 -18.84 20.59 -6.55
CA LYS A 358 -19.82 21.12 -5.60
C LYS A 358 -20.69 19.95 -5.16
N ASN A 359 -20.74 19.68 -3.88
CA ASN A 359 -21.64 18.67 -3.32
C ASN A 359 -23.04 19.29 -3.19
N GLU A 360 -23.76 19.40 -4.32
CA GLU A 360 -25.11 20.00 -4.38
C GLU A 360 -26.08 19.30 -3.42
N ASP A 361 -25.93 17.99 -3.23
CA ASP A 361 -26.78 17.24 -2.31
C ASP A 361 -26.45 17.50 -0.84
N TYR A 362 -25.21 17.77 -0.50
CA TYR A 362 -24.86 18.19 0.85
C TYR A 362 -25.48 19.56 1.17
N HIS A 363 -25.45 20.51 0.22
CA HIS A 363 -26.11 21.79 0.39
C HIS A 363 -27.62 21.67 0.48
N LYS A 364 -28.25 20.85 -0.37
CA LYS A 364 -29.68 20.57 -0.29
C LYS A 364 -30.04 19.89 1.04
N SER A 365 -29.20 18.97 1.52
CA SER A 365 -29.36 18.31 2.82
C SER A 365 -29.25 19.31 3.97
N ALA A 366 -28.18 20.11 3.99
CA ALA A 366 -27.96 21.11 5.03
C ALA A 366 -29.08 22.15 5.04
N MET A 367 -29.57 22.57 3.86
CA MET A 367 -30.72 23.48 3.75
C MET A 367 -32.01 22.84 4.24
N THR A 368 -32.25 21.56 3.91
CA THR A 368 -33.43 20.83 4.40
C THR A 368 -33.39 20.65 5.92
N ASP A 369 -32.23 20.30 6.48
CA ASP A 369 -32.04 20.14 7.93
C ASP A 369 -32.18 21.51 8.66
N ALA A 370 -31.62 22.56 8.06
CA ALA A 370 -31.81 23.93 8.56
C ALA A 370 -33.28 24.33 8.54
N GLN A 371 -33.99 24.06 7.42
CA GLN A 371 -35.42 24.32 7.29
C GLN A 371 -36.24 23.54 8.33
N ASN A 372 -35.93 22.26 8.53
CA ASN A 372 -36.62 21.43 9.52
C ASN A 372 -36.39 21.94 10.96
N LYS A 373 -35.18 22.34 11.28
CA LYS A 373 -34.84 22.95 12.58
C LYS A 373 -35.56 24.27 12.77
N LEU A 374 -35.60 25.11 11.73
CA LEU A 374 -36.27 26.40 11.76
C LEU A 374 -37.79 26.24 11.87
N ASN A 375 -38.38 25.32 11.13
CA ASN A 375 -39.81 24.99 11.24
C ASN A 375 -40.17 24.53 12.66
N LYS A 376 -39.32 23.69 13.27
CA LYS A 376 -39.50 23.26 14.67
C LYS A 376 -39.38 24.44 15.64
N TYR A 377 -38.42 25.34 15.41
CA TYR A 377 -38.28 26.56 16.20
C TYR A 377 -39.49 27.47 16.04
N ASN A 378 -39.91 27.77 14.82
CA ASN A 378 -41.05 28.62 14.52
C ASN A 378 -42.35 28.07 15.14
N SER A 379 -42.57 26.77 15.07
CA SER A 379 -43.75 26.14 15.69
C SER A 379 -43.72 26.21 17.23
N SER A 380 -42.51 26.17 17.82
CA SER A 380 -42.34 26.22 19.27
C SER A 380 -42.50 27.63 19.84
N TYR A 381 -42.19 28.67 19.05
CA TYR A 381 -42.15 30.07 19.54
C TYR A 381 -43.09 30.99 18.77
N GLN A 382 -43.97 30.46 17.91
CA GLN A 382 -44.90 31.25 17.09
C GLN A 382 -44.23 32.37 16.26
N ASN A 383 -43.02 32.10 15.81
CA ASN A 383 -42.25 32.98 14.94
C ASN A 383 -42.43 32.60 13.47
N ASP A 384 -42.29 33.56 12.58
CA ASP A 384 -42.42 33.36 11.13
C ASP A 384 -41.12 33.72 10.42
N ILE A 385 -40.04 33.03 10.82
CA ILE A 385 -38.72 33.22 10.21
C ILE A 385 -38.56 32.19 9.06
N SER A 386 -38.24 32.67 7.88
CA SER A 386 -38.03 31.80 6.71
C SER A 386 -36.53 31.63 6.41
N VAL A 387 -36.15 30.48 5.83
CA VAL A 387 -34.75 30.20 5.40
C VAL A 387 -34.34 31.13 4.25
N SER A 388 -35.29 31.76 3.54
CA SER A 388 -35.00 32.73 2.51
C SER A 388 -34.36 34.04 3.02
N THR A 389 -34.40 34.29 4.34
CA THR A 389 -33.63 35.34 5.02
C THR A 389 -32.17 34.97 5.31
N ILE A 390 -31.82 33.71 5.25
CA ILE A 390 -30.44 33.25 5.25
C ILE A 390 -30.03 33.26 3.77
N ASN A 391 -29.28 34.27 3.37
CA ASN A 391 -28.86 34.53 1.99
C ASN A 391 -28.66 33.22 1.19
N PRO A 392 -29.57 32.85 0.27
CA PRO A 392 -29.47 31.63 -0.53
C PRO A 392 -28.28 31.67 -1.50
N ASP A 393 -27.70 32.84 -1.73
CA ASP A 393 -26.51 33.07 -2.57
C ASP A 393 -25.20 32.92 -1.77
N TYR A 394 -25.23 32.62 -0.48
CA TYR A 394 -24.07 32.19 0.26
C TYR A 394 -23.75 30.73 -0.12
N ILE A 395 -23.47 30.52 -1.37
CA ILE A 395 -22.61 29.46 -1.83
C ILE A 395 -21.23 29.92 -1.37
N PRO A 396 -20.54 29.20 -0.49
CA PRO A 396 -19.15 29.49 -0.21
C PRO A 396 -18.44 29.54 -1.56
N THR A 397 -18.12 30.72 -2.02
CA THR A 397 -17.34 30.95 -3.26
C THR A 397 -15.89 30.53 -3.07
N GLU A 398 -15.51 30.21 -1.83
CA GLU A 398 -14.28 29.51 -1.55
C GLU A 398 -14.38 28.11 -2.11
N THR A 399 -13.65 27.89 -3.17
CA THR A 399 -13.30 26.56 -3.69
C THR A 399 -12.45 25.88 -2.61
N LYS A 400 -13.10 25.42 -1.53
CA LYS A 400 -12.46 24.66 -0.48
C LYS A 400 -11.72 23.52 -1.14
N GLY A 401 -10.42 23.45 -0.93
CA GLY A 401 -9.59 22.43 -1.49
C GLY A 401 -8.81 22.79 -2.76
N LEU A 402 -8.92 24.02 -3.28
CA LEU A 402 -8.06 24.48 -4.38
C LEU A 402 -7.27 25.72 -3.96
N ASP A 403 -5.95 25.71 -4.24
CA ASP A 403 -5.10 26.86 -4.09
C ASP A 403 -5.49 27.92 -5.14
N SER A 404 -5.77 29.14 -4.70
CA SER A 404 -6.27 30.21 -5.56
C SER A 404 -5.21 30.75 -6.54
N ILE A 405 -3.92 30.55 -6.27
CA ILE A 405 -2.81 31.06 -7.06
C ILE A 405 -2.28 29.98 -8.01
N LEU A 406 -1.99 28.80 -7.48
CA LEU A 406 -1.35 27.72 -8.25
C LEU A 406 -2.38 26.76 -8.86
N GLY A 407 -3.60 26.71 -8.33
CA GLY A 407 -4.63 25.76 -8.75
C GLY A 407 -4.35 24.33 -8.29
N ASP A 408 -3.48 24.16 -7.29
CA ASP A 408 -3.19 22.86 -6.67
C ASP A 408 -4.38 22.39 -5.85
N ILE A 409 -4.55 21.07 -5.69
CA ILE A 409 -5.48 20.54 -4.70
C ILE A 409 -4.81 20.63 -3.32
N VAL A 410 -5.47 21.29 -2.38
CA VAL A 410 -5.07 21.37 -0.96
C VAL A 410 -6.16 20.71 -0.13
N PHE A 411 -5.78 19.80 0.77
CA PHE A 411 -6.74 19.03 1.56
C PHE A 411 -6.34 18.94 3.03
N GLU A 412 -7.34 18.77 3.88
CA GLU A 412 -7.17 18.64 5.32
C GLU A 412 -6.59 17.26 5.70
N PRO A 413 -5.98 17.12 6.89
CA PRO A 413 -5.40 15.84 7.33
C PRO A 413 -6.38 14.66 7.39
N ASN A 414 -7.69 14.94 7.44
CA ASN A 414 -8.77 13.94 7.46
C ASN A 414 -9.37 13.66 6.08
N GLU A 415 -8.89 14.32 5.04
CA GLU A 415 -9.44 14.21 3.67
C GLU A 415 -8.46 13.48 2.75
N ILE A 416 -9.00 12.80 1.75
CA ILE A 416 -8.25 12.28 0.60
C ILE A 416 -8.93 12.77 -0.67
N PRO A 417 -8.20 13.50 -1.52
CA PRO A 417 -8.70 13.91 -2.82
C PRO A 417 -8.72 12.75 -3.80
N ILE A 418 -9.84 12.57 -4.47
CA ILE A 418 -9.99 11.57 -5.52
C ILE A 418 -10.48 12.22 -6.81
N ILE A 419 -9.94 11.76 -7.92
CA ILE A 419 -10.37 12.19 -9.26
C ILE A 419 -11.47 11.24 -9.72
N ARG A 420 -12.71 11.61 -9.39
CA ARG A 420 -13.91 10.85 -9.76
C ARG A 420 -15.04 11.79 -10.10
N GLY A 421 -15.72 11.54 -11.21
CA GLY A 421 -16.93 12.27 -11.60
C GLY A 421 -18.16 11.86 -10.78
N GLY A 422 -18.22 10.62 -10.32
CA GLY A 422 -19.31 10.05 -9.53
C GLY A 422 -19.46 10.63 -8.11
N TRP A 423 -20.53 10.29 -7.44
CA TRP A 423 -20.85 10.77 -6.10
C TRP A 423 -21.68 9.74 -5.31
N PHE A 424 -21.70 9.86 -3.99
CA PHE A 424 -22.59 9.09 -3.12
C PHE A 424 -23.84 9.89 -2.77
N ASP A 425 -24.99 9.23 -2.76
CA ASP A 425 -26.20 9.79 -2.20
C ASP A 425 -26.22 9.66 -0.64
N ARG A 426 -27.31 10.15 -0.02
CA ARG A 426 -27.49 10.09 1.45
C ARG A 426 -27.58 8.68 2.00
N ASN A 427 -27.93 7.70 1.16
CA ASN A 427 -28.08 6.30 1.54
C ASN A 427 -26.77 5.52 1.36
N GLY A 428 -25.69 6.20 0.90
CA GLY A 428 -24.41 5.58 0.60
C GLY A 428 -24.39 4.83 -0.73
N LEU A 429 -25.37 5.08 -1.62
CA LEU A 429 -25.36 4.52 -2.96
C LEU A 429 -24.48 5.37 -3.87
N TYR A 430 -23.53 4.72 -4.53
CA TYR A 430 -22.63 5.36 -5.47
C TYR A 430 -23.24 5.47 -6.87
N TYR A 431 -23.19 6.67 -7.42
CA TYR A 431 -23.55 6.94 -8.79
C TYR A 431 -22.28 7.15 -9.61
N SER A 432 -22.07 6.32 -10.63
CA SER A 432 -20.88 6.39 -11.48
C SER A 432 -20.88 7.62 -12.38
N ASP A 433 -19.73 7.92 -12.98
CA ASP A 433 -19.47 9.09 -13.83
C ASP A 433 -20.42 9.21 -15.03
N ASP A 434 -21.12 8.15 -15.42
CA ASP A 434 -21.79 8.02 -16.72
C ASP A 434 -23.28 7.69 -16.58
N ILE A 435 -23.97 8.33 -15.63
CA ILE A 435 -25.43 8.22 -15.55
C ILE A 435 -26.04 9.18 -16.56
N ASP A 436 -26.74 8.64 -17.53
CA ASP A 436 -27.58 9.35 -18.52
C ASP A 436 -26.85 10.20 -19.58
N GLY A 437 -25.59 9.92 -19.92
CA GLY A 437 -24.85 10.67 -20.95
C GLY A 437 -24.59 12.15 -20.62
N ASN A 438 -24.97 12.61 -19.44
CA ASN A 438 -24.72 13.92 -18.86
C ASN A 438 -23.76 13.88 -17.67
N GLY A 439 -23.17 12.71 -17.38
CA GLY A 439 -22.23 12.52 -16.27
C GLY A 439 -20.96 13.34 -16.46
N LEU A 440 -20.46 13.92 -15.38
CA LEU A 440 -19.14 14.54 -15.36
C LEU A 440 -18.10 13.42 -15.46
N LYS A 441 -17.33 13.38 -16.52
CA LYS A 441 -16.18 12.49 -16.63
C LYS A 441 -15.15 12.89 -15.56
N SER A 442 -14.47 11.90 -14.98
CA SER A 442 -13.39 12.14 -14.00
C SER A 442 -12.28 13.00 -14.62
N VAL A 443 -11.99 12.77 -15.90
CA VAL A 443 -10.99 13.50 -16.68
C VAL A 443 -11.62 13.92 -17.99
N ASN A 444 -11.65 15.23 -18.26
CA ASN A 444 -12.10 15.81 -19.51
C ASN A 444 -10.87 16.21 -20.34
N ILE A 445 -10.63 15.54 -21.46
CA ILE A 445 -9.53 15.87 -22.37
C ILE A 445 -10.05 16.84 -23.42
N ILE A 446 -9.49 18.05 -23.44
CA ILE A 446 -9.95 19.16 -24.29
C ILE A 446 -8.81 19.54 -25.25
N LYS A 447 -9.01 19.27 -26.53
CA LYS A 447 -8.05 19.66 -27.58
C LYS A 447 -8.14 21.13 -27.91
N LYS A 448 -7.00 21.80 -28.04
CA LYS A 448 -6.87 23.24 -28.37
C LYS A 448 -6.16 23.45 -29.70
N GLY A 449 -6.48 22.63 -30.72
CA GLY A 449 -5.81 22.64 -32.00
C GLY A 449 -4.74 21.55 -32.12
N SER A 450 -3.97 21.58 -33.19
CA SER A 450 -2.81 20.70 -33.41
C SER A 450 -1.63 21.48 -33.99
N VAL A 451 -0.44 20.94 -33.95
CA VAL A 451 0.80 21.56 -34.40
C VAL A 451 1.54 20.59 -35.31
N ASP A 452 2.13 21.09 -36.41
CA ASP A 452 2.96 20.28 -37.29
C ASP A 452 4.32 19.96 -36.62
N GLY A 453 5.07 19.00 -37.17
CA GLY A 453 6.40 18.63 -36.66
C GLY A 453 7.45 19.77 -36.66
N LYS A 454 7.08 20.96 -37.16
CA LYS A 454 7.86 22.21 -37.11
C LYS A 454 7.29 23.22 -36.12
N ASN A 455 6.41 22.81 -35.23
CA ASN A 455 5.72 23.64 -34.24
C ASN A 455 4.84 24.76 -34.80
N ARG A 456 4.29 24.59 -36.03
CA ARG A 456 3.35 25.55 -36.61
C ARG A 456 1.91 25.10 -36.39
N PRO A 457 1.00 25.98 -35.95
CA PRO A 457 -0.43 25.65 -35.82
C PRO A 457 -1.01 25.19 -37.18
N ILE A 458 -1.84 24.16 -37.12
CA ILE A 458 -2.61 23.65 -38.26
C ILE A 458 -4.09 23.93 -38.00
#